data_2518727149559ed88c9c08c03364712c
#
_entry.id   2518727149559ed88c9c08c03364712c
#
_cell.length_a   1.000
_cell.length_b   1.000
_cell.length_c   1.000
_cell.angle_alpha   90.00
_cell.angle_beta   90.00
_cell.angle_gamma   90.00
#
_symmetry.space_group_name_H-M   'P 1'
#
loop_
_entity.id
_entity.type
_entity.pdbx_description
1 polymer ?
#
loop_
_entity_poly.entity_id
_entity_poly.type
_entity_poly.pdbx_seq_one_letter_code
_entity_poly.pdbx_strand_id
1 'polypeptide(L)'
;MTITQHSKQRRRQWLRRGAATVALAAVLGGIAAPAASAAPAAQAATAAPARGELLSVVPLDTLDREQVVAELATLGIDPATVRYGVRAYRLTYATVDPQGRPTTATGLLVLPRGGPHRLDLVSDTHGTVATRDDAPSGGAGSNRLTPYLHASAGRAVAAPDYLGLGGGPGSHPYMDTRSSVTASVDMLKAARTAADRLGRPVSRDVYATGFSQGGQVAMALGRELSRGRDGLRLRALAPMAGPHDLLGTEFPGLTDGRVDPRVGVFYLSYFLTAQNRLHPLYKDPAEVFRAPYAQAVEGLFDGSHPVQDIVAALPATPRELLTPQWAENIRSPHGALLEAVRANDGVCDWKPAAPVRLYAGAGDTDVPIANSRACAADLARHGVRAKVVDQGPDADHTATAVRSAPQVVRWFDAIRQGRTG
;
A
#
# COMPACT_ATOMS: atom_id res chain seq x y z
N MET A 1 -45.67 16.46 -3.35
CA MET A 1 -45.37 17.59 -2.51
C MET A 1 -43.90 17.92 -2.76
N THR A 2 -43.55 18.57 -3.77
CA THR A 2 -43.37 20.01 -4.09
C THR A 2 -42.69 20.81 -2.96
N ILE A 3 -41.49 21.35 -3.25
CA ILE A 3 -40.92 22.67 -2.97
C ILE A 3 -39.48 22.57 -3.44
N THR A 4 -39.13 23.02 -4.67
CA THR A 4 -38.82 24.39 -5.19
C THR A 4 -37.51 24.96 -4.62
N GLN A 5 -36.45 24.96 -5.44
CA GLN A 5 -35.73 26.05 -6.11
C GLN A 5 -35.50 27.37 -5.29
N HIS A 6 -34.25 27.81 -5.33
CA HIS A 6 -33.72 29.18 -5.60
C HIS A 6 -32.29 29.24 -5.07
N SER A 7 -31.28 29.88 -5.64
CA SER A 7 -31.18 30.96 -6.67
C SER A 7 -29.73 31.21 -7.04
N LYS A 8 -29.48 31.39 -8.33
CA LYS A 8 -28.85 32.54 -9.03
C LYS A 8 -27.48 33.06 -8.56
N GLN A 9 -26.52 32.81 -9.42
CA GLN A 9 -25.70 33.78 -10.18
C GLN A 9 -25.31 35.13 -9.50
N ARG A 10 -23.99 35.37 -9.39
CA ARG A 10 -23.43 36.71 -9.68
C ARG A 10 -22.11 36.56 -10.47
N ARG A 11 -22.20 36.89 -11.77
CA ARG A 11 -21.08 37.36 -12.60
C ARG A 11 -20.77 38.80 -12.21
N ARG A 12 -19.51 39.21 -12.13
CA ARG A 12 -19.07 40.58 -12.42
C ARG A 12 -17.79 40.54 -13.23
N GLN A 13 -17.95 41.05 -14.46
CA GLN A 13 -16.91 41.53 -15.37
C GLN A 13 -16.26 42.79 -14.77
N TRP A 14 -14.97 43.00 -15.00
CA TRP A 14 -14.35 44.28 -15.06
C TRP A 14 -13.51 44.40 -16.32
N LEU A 15 -13.78 45.51 -16.97
CA LEU A 15 -13.35 45.95 -18.31
C LEU A 15 -11.90 46.46 -18.34
N ARG A 16 -11.35 46.33 -19.50
CA ARG A 16 -10.14 46.98 -20.04
C ARG A 16 -10.05 48.45 -19.78
N ARG A 17 -8.85 49.02 -19.57
CA ARG A 17 -8.41 50.32 -20.09
C ARG A 17 -6.91 50.25 -20.40
N GLY A 18 -6.57 50.56 -21.63
CA GLY A 18 -5.22 50.81 -22.08
C GLY A 18 -4.79 52.26 -21.87
N ALA A 19 -3.51 52.48 -21.86
CA ALA A 19 -2.90 53.77 -22.14
C ALA A 19 -1.54 53.57 -22.82
N ALA A 20 -1.41 54.13 -23.97
CA ALA A 20 -0.16 54.26 -24.71
C ALA A 20 0.58 55.54 -24.23
N THR A 21 1.90 55.47 -24.17
CA THR A 21 2.75 56.70 -24.19
C THR A 21 4.10 56.45 -24.79
N VAL A 22 4.28 56.99 -25.96
CA VAL A 22 5.32 57.84 -26.60
C VAL A 22 6.78 57.61 -26.20
N ALA A 23 7.54 57.31 -27.28
CA ALA A 23 8.98 57.28 -27.35
C ALA A 23 9.60 58.64 -27.32
N LEU A 24 10.72 58.82 -26.62
CA LEU A 24 11.65 59.93 -26.85
C LEU A 24 13.07 59.36 -26.96
N ALA A 25 13.67 59.54 -28.14
CA ALA A 25 15.03 59.19 -28.44
C ALA A 25 15.98 60.29 -27.91
N ALA A 26 17.00 59.91 -27.18
CA ALA A 26 18.17 60.74 -26.92
C ALA A 26 19.42 59.92 -27.27
N VAL A 27 20.12 60.36 -28.31
CA VAL A 27 21.43 59.90 -28.71
C VAL A 27 22.48 60.63 -27.90
N LEU A 28 23.27 59.93 -27.10
CA LEU A 28 24.54 60.41 -26.61
C LEU A 28 25.56 59.24 -26.64
N GLY A 29 26.59 59.44 -27.41
CA GLY A 29 27.70 58.51 -27.55
C GLY A 29 28.48 58.34 -26.25
N GLY A 30 28.86 57.11 -25.92
CA GLY A 30 29.65 56.78 -24.77
C GLY A 30 30.43 55.49 -25.01
N ILE A 31 31.69 55.64 -24.90
CA ILE A 31 32.85 54.75 -24.98
C ILE A 31 32.52 53.27 -24.55
N ALA A 32 32.78 52.32 -25.44
CA ALA A 32 32.68 50.88 -25.17
C ALA A 32 33.81 50.44 -24.22
N ALA A 33 33.41 50.03 -23.01
CA ALA A 33 34.22 49.17 -22.16
C ALA A 33 33.93 47.70 -22.54
N PRO A 34 34.93 46.79 -22.52
CA PRO A 34 34.71 45.40 -22.84
C PRO A 34 33.80 44.78 -21.77
N ALA A 35 32.65 44.30 -22.23
CA ALA A 35 31.75 43.48 -21.38
C ALA A 35 32.47 42.18 -20.98
N ALA A 36 32.82 42.07 -19.73
CA ALA A 36 33.20 40.81 -19.16
C ALA A 36 32.00 39.84 -19.25
N SER A 37 32.14 38.81 -20.11
CA SER A 37 31.14 37.74 -20.22
C SER A 37 31.07 37.06 -18.85
N ALA A 38 30.04 37.36 -18.07
CA ALA A 38 29.72 36.54 -16.89
C ALA A 38 29.31 35.17 -17.42
N ALA A 39 30.12 34.18 -17.16
CA ALA A 39 29.75 32.79 -17.38
C ALA A 39 28.45 32.51 -16.59
N PRO A 40 27.46 31.82 -17.18
CA PRO A 40 26.28 31.45 -16.43
C PRO A 40 26.70 30.63 -15.21
N ALA A 41 26.36 31.10 -14.03
CA ALA A 41 26.53 30.33 -12.80
C ALA A 41 25.86 28.98 -13.00
N ALA A 42 26.67 27.92 -13.05
CA ALA A 42 26.16 26.56 -13.09
C ALA A 42 25.25 26.40 -11.88
N GLN A 43 23.96 26.32 -12.10
CA GLN A 43 23.02 25.94 -11.05
C GLN A 43 23.47 24.58 -10.56
N ALA A 44 23.97 24.51 -9.33
CA ALA A 44 24.29 23.26 -8.69
C ALA A 44 23.02 22.41 -8.72
N ALA A 45 23.04 21.34 -9.50
CA ALA A 45 21.96 20.37 -9.54
C ALA A 45 21.80 19.88 -8.08
N THR A 46 20.67 20.24 -7.45
CA THR A 46 20.35 19.74 -6.12
C THR A 46 20.27 18.23 -6.23
N ALA A 47 21.10 17.54 -5.46
CA ALA A 47 21.11 16.07 -5.43
C ALA A 47 19.68 15.58 -5.13
N ALA A 48 19.27 14.52 -5.85
CA ALA A 48 17.95 13.93 -5.59
C ALA A 48 17.87 13.49 -4.12
N PRO A 49 16.69 13.67 -3.48
CA PRO A 49 16.51 13.27 -2.09
C PRO A 49 16.87 11.79 -1.87
N ALA A 50 17.50 11.51 -0.73
CA ALA A 50 17.87 10.13 -0.39
C ALA A 50 16.65 9.27 -0.13
N ARG A 51 16.70 7.98 -0.45
CA ARG A 51 15.63 7.03 -0.18
C ARG A 51 15.23 7.03 1.30
N GLY A 52 13.92 7.16 1.56
CA GLY A 52 13.36 7.27 2.92
C GLY A 52 13.48 8.67 3.52
N GLU A 53 13.97 9.67 2.76
CA GLU A 53 13.95 11.06 3.19
C GLU A 53 12.53 11.58 3.29
N LEU A 54 12.20 12.17 4.45
CA LEU A 54 10.91 12.77 4.72
C LEU A 54 10.82 14.13 4.03
N LEU A 55 9.88 14.26 3.10
CA LEU A 55 9.67 15.48 2.31
C LEU A 55 8.57 16.37 2.91
N SER A 56 7.48 15.78 3.41
CA SER A 56 6.41 16.54 4.07
C SER A 56 5.67 15.74 5.14
N VAL A 57 5.05 16.48 6.07
CA VAL A 57 4.16 15.95 7.10
C VAL A 57 2.90 16.80 7.10
N VAL A 58 1.75 16.19 6.82
CA VAL A 58 0.45 16.86 6.80
C VAL A 58 -0.46 16.24 7.85
N PRO A 59 -0.96 16.99 8.85
CA PRO A 59 -1.96 16.47 9.78
C PRO A 59 -3.23 16.06 9.05
N LEU A 60 -3.81 14.92 9.45
CA LEU A 60 -5.07 14.39 8.92
C LEU A 60 -6.14 14.37 10.01
N ASP A 61 -6.00 13.46 10.97
CA ASP A 61 -7.00 13.21 11.99
C ASP A 61 -6.43 13.37 13.41
N THR A 62 -7.29 13.78 14.31
CA THR A 62 -7.03 13.73 15.75
C THR A 62 -8.28 13.17 16.41
N LEU A 63 -8.18 11.92 16.85
CA LEU A 63 -9.28 11.18 17.48
C LEU A 63 -8.99 10.99 18.96
N ASP A 64 -9.99 11.17 19.79
CA ASP A 64 -9.94 10.71 21.18
C ASP A 64 -10.16 9.19 21.26
N ARG A 65 -10.14 8.64 22.46
CA ARG A 65 -10.28 7.20 22.65
C ARG A 65 -11.66 6.68 22.22
N GLU A 66 -12.70 7.42 22.55
CA GLU A 66 -14.10 7.08 22.22
C GLU A 66 -14.34 7.14 20.70
N GLN A 67 -13.77 8.12 20.03
CA GLN A 67 -13.82 8.22 18.56
C GLN A 67 -13.08 7.06 17.88
N VAL A 68 -11.92 6.64 18.41
CA VAL A 68 -11.24 5.45 17.89
C VAL A 68 -12.11 4.20 18.03
N VAL A 69 -12.77 4.03 19.19
CA VAL A 69 -13.71 2.91 19.39
C VAL A 69 -14.86 2.95 18.38
N ALA A 70 -15.40 4.13 18.12
CA ALA A 70 -16.48 4.32 17.15
C ALA A 70 -16.04 3.98 15.72
N GLU A 71 -14.85 4.41 15.31
CA GLU A 71 -14.28 4.06 14.00
C GLU A 71 -14.11 2.55 13.85
N LEU A 72 -13.54 1.86 14.84
CA LEU A 72 -13.35 0.41 14.81
C LEU A 72 -14.67 -0.35 14.74
N ALA A 73 -15.73 0.18 15.37
CA ALA A 73 -17.06 -0.41 15.37
C ALA A 73 -17.69 -0.44 13.96
N THR A 74 -17.28 0.45 13.04
CA THR A 74 -17.81 0.48 11.66
C THR A 74 -17.58 -0.82 10.90
N LEU A 75 -16.52 -1.57 11.26
CA LEU A 75 -16.22 -2.91 10.73
C LEU A 75 -16.38 -4.03 11.79
N GLY A 76 -16.84 -3.72 13.00
CA GLY A 76 -16.97 -4.72 14.07
C GLY A 76 -15.62 -5.18 14.65
N ILE A 77 -14.56 -4.38 14.56
CA ILE A 77 -13.26 -4.70 15.17
C ILE A 77 -13.35 -4.55 16.69
N ASP A 78 -12.98 -5.60 17.46
CA ASP A 78 -12.94 -5.59 18.92
C ASP A 78 -12.02 -4.49 19.47
N PRO A 79 -12.57 -3.47 20.17
CA PRO A 79 -11.81 -2.34 20.68
C PRO A 79 -11.12 -2.60 22.02
N ALA A 80 -11.13 -3.82 22.56
CA ALA A 80 -10.65 -4.13 23.90
C ALA A 80 -9.17 -3.73 24.14
N THR A 81 -8.38 -3.54 23.07
CA THR A 81 -6.99 -3.09 23.16
C THR A 81 -6.80 -1.59 23.08
N VAL A 82 -7.86 -0.82 22.85
CA VAL A 82 -7.83 0.65 22.75
C VAL A 82 -7.58 1.28 24.12
N ARG A 83 -6.46 1.98 24.25
CA ARG A 83 -6.05 2.65 25.50
C ARG A 83 -5.96 4.17 25.33
N TYR A 84 -5.58 4.63 24.16
CA TYR A 84 -5.29 6.04 23.85
C TYR A 84 -6.07 6.52 22.64
N GLY A 85 -6.31 7.81 22.55
CA GLY A 85 -6.64 8.46 21.29
C GLY A 85 -5.43 8.46 20.34
N VAL A 86 -5.62 8.92 19.10
CA VAL A 86 -4.58 8.91 18.08
C VAL A 86 -4.47 10.25 17.35
N ARG A 87 -3.30 10.50 16.75
CA ARG A 87 -3.06 11.54 15.74
C ARG A 87 -2.51 10.90 14.50
N ALA A 88 -3.12 11.21 13.37
CA ALA A 88 -2.76 10.69 12.07
C ALA A 88 -2.17 11.78 11.17
N TYR A 89 -1.14 11.42 10.39
CA TYR A 89 -0.43 12.32 9.51
C TYR A 89 -0.19 11.64 8.18
N ARG A 90 -0.38 12.35 7.07
CA ARG A 90 0.15 11.94 5.78
C ARG A 90 1.61 12.35 5.69
N LEU A 91 2.46 11.38 5.39
CA LEU A 91 3.85 11.63 5.04
C LEU A 91 4.01 11.56 3.53
N THR A 92 4.85 12.44 2.97
CA THR A 92 5.43 12.27 1.63
C THR A 92 6.91 11.99 1.82
N TYR A 93 7.44 11.00 1.11
CA TYR A 93 8.83 10.59 1.25
C TYR A 93 9.45 10.18 -0.10
N ALA A 94 10.77 10.30 -0.19
CA ALA A 94 11.53 9.88 -1.34
C ALA A 94 11.70 8.37 -1.38
N THR A 95 11.53 7.78 -2.56
CA THR A 95 11.71 6.36 -2.83
C THR A 95 12.17 6.14 -4.26
N VAL A 96 12.10 4.92 -4.77
CA VAL A 96 12.40 4.60 -6.17
C VAL A 96 11.25 3.81 -6.80
N ASP A 97 11.09 3.99 -8.10
CA ASP A 97 10.18 3.20 -8.91
C ASP A 97 10.70 1.76 -9.16
N PRO A 98 9.93 0.87 -9.80
CA PRO A 98 10.37 -0.50 -10.08
C PRO A 98 11.67 -0.59 -10.92
N GLN A 99 12.00 0.46 -11.70
CA GLN A 99 13.23 0.57 -12.48
C GLN A 99 14.40 1.20 -11.70
N GLY A 100 14.19 1.54 -10.43
CA GLY A 100 15.23 2.16 -9.57
C GLY A 100 15.39 3.66 -9.76
N ARG A 101 14.51 4.34 -10.51
CA ARG A 101 14.55 5.78 -10.71
C ARG A 101 13.95 6.52 -9.52
N PRO A 102 14.49 7.67 -9.12
CA PRO A 102 13.92 8.47 -8.03
C PRO A 102 12.45 8.82 -8.26
N THR A 103 11.64 8.62 -7.24
CA THR A 103 10.23 9.00 -7.19
C THR A 103 9.81 9.33 -5.77
N THR A 104 8.53 9.59 -5.55
CA THR A 104 7.95 9.81 -4.23
C THR A 104 6.82 8.84 -3.97
N ALA A 105 6.56 8.58 -2.70
CA ALA A 105 5.36 7.89 -2.25
C ALA A 105 4.78 8.60 -1.03
N THR A 106 3.54 8.24 -0.69
CA THR A 106 2.89 8.70 0.53
C THR A 106 2.57 7.52 1.45
N GLY A 107 2.22 7.83 2.68
CA GLY A 107 1.78 6.86 3.67
C GLY A 107 1.24 7.53 4.92
N LEU A 108 0.56 6.76 5.73
CA LEU A 108 -0.07 7.17 6.97
C LEU A 108 0.88 6.89 8.16
N LEU A 109 1.23 7.94 8.90
CA LEU A 109 1.82 7.82 10.24
C LEU A 109 0.74 8.02 11.28
N VAL A 110 0.57 7.06 12.20
CA VAL A 110 -0.34 7.21 13.35
C VAL A 110 0.44 7.13 14.65
N LEU A 111 0.23 8.12 15.51
CA LEU A 111 0.86 8.21 16.83
C LEU A 111 -0.20 8.22 17.93
N PRO A 112 0.04 7.55 19.07
CA PRO A 112 -0.89 7.59 20.20
C PRO A 112 -0.86 8.96 20.89
N ARG A 113 -2.01 9.42 21.36
CA ARG A 113 -2.16 10.62 22.21
C ARG A 113 -1.93 10.30 23.67
N GLY A 114 -0.76 9.77 24.01
CA GLY A 114 -0.37 9.30 25.31
C GLY A 114 0.55 8.10 25.23
N GLY A 115 0.66 7.35 26.31
CA GLY A 115 1.48 6.13 26.34
C GLY A 115 2.98 6.36 26.54
N PRO A 116 3.82 5.39 26.19
CA PRO A 116 5.26 5.44 26.44
C PRO A 116 5.93 6.63 25.74
N HIS A 117 6.98 7.20 26.36
CA HIS A 117 7.75 8.28 25.72
C HIS A 117 8.41 7.80 24.43
N ARG A 118 9.03 6.61 24.44
CA ARG A 118 9.58 5.97 23.25
C ARG A 118 8.65 4.86 22.76
N LEU A 119 8.26 4.93 21.50
CA LEU A 119 7.28 4.03 20.89
C LEU A 119 7.97 2.91 20.10
N ASP A 120 7.40 1.70 20.17
CA ASP A 120 7.70 0.68 19.17
C ASP A 120 7.02 1.01 17.85
N LEU A 121 7.59 0.54 16.74
CA LEU A 121 7.10 0.82 15.39
C LEU A 121 6.38 -0.41 14.83
N VAL A 122 5.17 -0.20 14.34
CA VAL A 122 4.45 -1.19 13.53
C VAL A 122 4.52 -0.75 12.08
N SER A 123 4.92 -1.66 11.18
CA SER A 123 4.61 -1.56 9.76
C SER A 123 3.29 -2.27 9.52
N ASP A 124 2.29 -1.55 9.08
CA ASP A 124 0.97 -2.07 8.74
C ASP A 124 0.72 -1.91 7.25
N THR A 125 0.85 -3.00 6.51
CA THR A 125 0.75 -3.03 5.05
C THR A 125 -0.67 -3.39 4.63
N HIS A 126 -1.30 -2.51 3.81
CA HIS A 126 -2.70 -2.65 3.44
C HIS A 126 -2.93 -3.70 2.34
N GLY A 127 -4.17 -4.17 2.25
CA GLY A 127 -4.66 -5.08 1.21
C GLY A 127 -4.81 -4.43 -0.16
N THR A 128 -5.36 -5.16 -1.11
CA THR A 128 -5.60 -4.68 -2.47
C THR A 128 -6.54 -3.49 -2.48
N VAL A 129 -6.08 -2.38 -3.05
CA VAL A 129 -6.90 -1.21 -3.39
C VAL A 129 -6.58 -0.78 -4.81
N ALA A 130 -7.59 -0.37 -5.56
CA ALA A 130 -7.46 0.11 -6.93
C ALA A 130 -7.61 1.63 -7.04
N THR A 131 -8.17 2.26 -6.00
CA THR A 131 -8.44 3.70 -5.93
C THR A 131 -7.43 4.39 -5.02
N ARG A 132 -6.87 5.52 -5.46
CA ARG A 132 -5.87 6.27 -4.67
C ARG A 132 -6.37 6.68 -3.29
N ASP A 133 -7.63 7.10 -3.22
CA ASP A 133 -8.22 7.59 -1.98
C ASP A 133 -8.50 6.49 -0.96
N ASP A 134 -8.54 5.22 -1.38
CA ASP A 134 -8.69 4.06 -0.47
C ASP A 134 -7.38 3.66 0.22
N ALA A 135 -6.24 4.22 -0.21
CA ALA A 135 -4.96 4.00 0.47
C ALA A 135 -4.98 4.61 1.89
N PRO A 136 -4.16 4.12 2.82
CA PRO A 136 -4.19 4.56 4.23
C PRO A 136 -4.12 6.07 4.42
N SER A 137 -3.32 6.80 3.64
CA SER A 137 -3.24 8.26 3.74
C SER A 137 -4.25 8.99 2.85
N GLY A 138 -4.98 8.30 1.97
CA GLY A 138 -5.96 8.88 1.05
C GLY A 138 -7.15 9.51 1.75
N GLY A 139 -7.74 8.83 2.70
CA GLY A 139 -8.82 9.38 3.52
C GLY A 139 -10.18 8.73 3.36
N ALA A 140 -10.35 7.89 2.36
CA ALA A 140 -11.50 7.03 2.21
C ALA A 140 -11.18 5.61 2.68
N GLY A 141 -12.20 4.79 2.86
CA GLY A 141 -12.06 3.37 3.14
C GLY A 141 -11.57 2.98 4.53
N SER A 142 -11.50 1.69 4.74
CA SER A 142 -11.23 1.06 6.03
C SER A 142 -9.73 0.85 6.34
N ASN A 143 -8.83 1.20 5.42
CA ASN A 143 -7.39 0.95 5.56
C ASN A 143 -6.70 1.78 6.65
N ARG A 144 -7.43 2.63 7.39
CA ARG A 144 -6.96 3.34 8.59
C ARG A 144 -7.26 2.61 9.88
N LEU A 145 -8.19 1.66 9.89
CA LEU A 145 -8.73 1.09 11.13
C LEU A 145 -7.68 0.25 11.87
N THR A 146 -6.93 -0.60 11.18
CA THR A 146 -5.84 -1.37 11.80
C THR A 146 -4.68 -0.48 12.26
N PRO A 147 -4.21 0.53 11.50
CA PRO A 147 -3.32 1.57 12.01
C PRO A 147 -3.83 2.27 13.29
N TYR A 148 -5.11 2.64 13.35
CA TYR A 148 -5.68 3.25 14.55
C TYR A 148 -5.71 2.30 15.73
N LEU A 149 -6.06 1.03 15.52
CA LEU A 149 -6.07 -0.01 16.54
C LEU A 149 -4.67 -0.19 17.15
N HIS A 150 -3.64 -0.34 16.33
CA HIS A 150 -2.26 -0.50 16.79
C HIS A 150 -1.75 0.76 17.51
N ALA A 151 -2.04 1.94 16.98
CA ALA A 151 -1.60 3.19 17.59
C ALA A 151 -2.32 3.47 18.92
N SER A 152 -3.61 3.24 19.00
CA SER A 152 -4.38 3.36 20.23
C SER A 152 -3.94 2.37 21.32
N ALA A 153 -3.27 1.29 20.95
CA ALA A 153 -2.62 0.36 21.86
C ALA A 153 -1.21 0.83 22.32
N GLY A 154 -0.75 2.02 21.89
CA GLY A 154 0.48 2.66 22.38
C GLY A 154 1.71 2.42 21.52
N ARG A 155 1.57 2.22 20.19
CA ARG A 155 2.65 2.08 19.22
C ARG A 155 2.62 3.21 18.20
N ALA A 156 3.74 3.51 17.55
CA ALA A 156 3.74 4.26 16.31
C ALA A 156 3.41 3.30 15.15
N VAL A 157 2.65 3.75 14.17
CA VAL A 157 2.29 2.93 13.00
C VAL A 157 2.70 3.65 11.73
N ALA A 158 3.44 2.96 10.89
CA ALA A 158 3.78 3.36 9.53
C ALA A 158 3.00 2.46 8.55
N ALA A 159 2.00 3.04 7.89
CA ALA A 159 1.21 2.35 6.87
C ALA A 159 1.51 3.00 5.50
N PRO A 160 2.36 2.37 4.66
CA PRO A 160 2.68 2.88 3.32
C PRO A 160 1.44 2.81 2.44
N ASP A 161 1.28 3.78 1.52
CA ASP A 161 0.25 3.71 0.47
C ASP A 161 0.70 2.87 -0.72
N TYR A 162 1.96 2.47 -0.78
CA TYR A 162 2.70 1.94 -1.94
C TYR A 162 2.88 2.98 -3.06
N LEU A 163 3.53 2.56 -4.16
CA LEU A 163 3.70 3.42 -5.34
C LEU A 163 2.37 3.56 -6.09
N GLY A 164 2.14 4.74 -6.63
CA GLY A 164 0.97 5.02 -7.49
C GLY A 164 -0.37 5.09 -6.77
N LEU A 165 -0.39 4.97 -5.44
CA LEU A 165 -1.58 5.14 -4.59
C LEU A 165 -1.41 6.34 -3.64
N GLY A 166 -2.49 6.71 -2.95
CA GLY A 166 -2.53 7.93 -2.15
C GLY A 166 -2.15 9.15 -2.98
N GLY A 167 -1.21 9.95 -2.49
CA GLY A 167 -0.65 11.13 -3.19
C GLY A 167 0.57 10.82 -4.07
N GLY A 168 0.94 9.54 -4.25
CA GLY A 168 2.08 9.13 -5.07
C GLY A 168 1.82 9.28 -6.57
N PRO A 169 2.86 9.58 -7.40
CA PRO A 169 2.73 9.66 -8.85
C PRO A 169 2.67 8.28 -9.51
N GLY A 170 2.22 8.26 -10.75
CA GLY A 170 2.19 7.06 -11.61
C GLY A 170 1.06 6.09 -11.30
N SER A 171 1.10 4.89 -11.84
CA SER A 171 0.15 3.80 -11.59
C SER A 171 0.70 2.85 -10.54
N HIS A 172 -0.19 2.21 -9.78
CA HIS A 172 0.22 1.20 -8.80
C HIS A 172 0.77 -0.06 -9.51
N PRO A 173 2.01 -0.47 -9.20
CA PRO A 173 2.56 -1.74 -9.68
C PRO A 173 2.02 -2.90 -8.82
N TYR A 174 0.73 -3.17 -8.99
CA TYR A 174 0.02 -4.17 -8.17
C TYR A 174 0.73 -5.51 -8.17
N MET A 175 0.88 -6.08 -6.97
CA MET A 175 1.60 -7.33 -6.73
C MET A 175 3.08 -7.32 -7.16
N ASP A 176 3.72 -6.14 -7.38
CA ASP A 176 5.17 -6.08 -7.42
C ASP A 176 5.72 -5.99 -6.00
N THR A 177 6.08 -7.16 -5.48
CA THR A 177 6.56 -7.33 -4.10
C THR A 177 7.80 -6.49 -3.82
N ARG A 178 8.69 -6.34 -4.80
CA ARG A 178 9.94 -5.61 -4.65
C ARG A 178 9.69 -4.11 -4.42
N SER A 179 8.85 -3.48 -5.21
CA SER A 179 8.53 -2.06 -5.04
C SER A 179 7.72 -1.81 -3.78
N SER A 180 6.80 -2.71 -3.43
CA SER A 180 6.01 -2.61 -2.20
C SER A 180 6.90 -2.68 -0.96
N VAL A 181 7.88 -3.58 -0.92
CA VAL A 181 8.88 -3.67 0.16
C VAL A 181 9.76 -2.42 0.19
N THR A 182 10.22 -1.94 -0.98
CA THR A 182 11.04 -0.73 -1.08
C THR A 182 10.32 0.48 -0.50
N ALA A 183 9.08 0.72 -0.92
CA ALA A 183 8.26 1.81 -0.41
C ALA A 183 7.98 1.67 1.10
N SER A 184 7.79 0.44 1.59
CA SER A 184 7.56 0.16 3.02
C SER A 184 8.79 0.46 3.88
N VAL A 185 9.99 0.07 3.46
CA VAL A 185 11.25 0.39 4.15
C VAL A 185 11.50 1.89 4.18
N ASP A 186 11.28 2.58 3.06
CA ASP A 186 11.46 4.02 2.97
C ASP A 186 10.41 4.77 3.82
N MET A 187 9.16 4.27 3.88
CA MET A 187 8.13 4.77 4.81
C MET A 187 8.54 4.62 6.27
N LEU A 188 9.12 3.49 6.68
CA LEU A 188 9.60 3.28 8.05
C LEU A 188 10.68 4.29 8.44
N LYS A 189 11.60 4.63 7.52
CA LYS A 189 12.63 5.68 7.73
C LYS A 189 11.99 7.05 7.88
N ALA A 190 11.10 7.42 6.97
CA ALA A 190 10.38 8.69 6.99
C ALA A 190 9.51 8.83 8.26
N ALA A 191 8.81 7.76 8.65
CA ALA A 191 7.97 7.73 9.84
C ALA A 191 8.77 7.99 11.13
N ARG A 192 9.97 7.40 11.25
CA ARG A 192 10.86 7.68 12.39
C ARG A 192 11.29 9.14 12.44
N THR A 193 11.73 9.69 11.30
CA THR A 193 12.11 11.11 11.20
C THR A 193 10.92 12.03 11.54
N ALA A 194 9.71 11.73 11.04
CA ALA A 194 8.51 12.49 11.33
C ALA A 194 8.15 12.42 12.83
N ALA A 195 8.16 11.22 13.39
CA ALA A 195 7.85 11.01 14.80
C ALA A 195 8.83 11.75 15.72
N ASP A 196 10.12 11.74 15.42
CA ASP A 196 11.14 12.48 16.16
C ASP A 196 10.86 14.00 16.09
N ARG A 197 10.55 14.55 14.91
CA ARG A 197 10.16 15.97 14.73
C ARG A 197 8.88 16.34 15.50
N LEU A 198 7.99 15.39 15.70
CA LEU A 198 6.74 15.55 16.45
C LEU A 198 6.91 15.29 17.97
N GLY A 199 8.14 15.13 18.45
CA GLY A 199 8.44 14.87 19.86
C GLY A 199 8.02 13.48 20.37
N ARG A 200 7.86 12.52 19.47
CA ARG A 200 7.46 11.14 19.81
C ARG A 200 8.48 10.14 19.25
N PRO A 201 9.68 10.02 19.87
CA PRO A 201 10.75 9.19 19.36
C PRO A 201 10.33 7.73 19.27
N VAL A 202 10.76 7.09 18.17
CA VAL A 202 10.43 5.72 17.83
C VAL A 202 11.67 4.83 17.92
N SER A 203 11.51 3.62 18.40
CA SER A 203 12.58 2.63 18.48
C SER A 203 13.02 2.14 17.09
N ARG A 204 14.10 1.35 17.03
CA ARG A 204 14.49 0.64 15.81
C ARG A 204 13.77 -0.70 15.67
N ASP A 205 13.00 -1.09 16.68
CA ASP A 205 12.26 -2.35 16.71
C ASP A 205 10.98 -2.22 15.90
N VAL A 206 10.82 -3.09 14.91
CA VAL A 206 9.69 -3.11 13.97
C VAL A 206 8.90 -4.40 14.14
N TYR A 207 7.62 -4.26 14.36
CA TYR A 207 6.63 -5.32 14.25
C TYR A 207 5.95 -5.19 12.89
N ALA A 208 5.95 -6.24 12.08
CA ALA A 208 5.36 -6.18 10.74
C ALA A 208 4.07 -6.98 10.69
N THR A 209 3.02 -6.36 10.20
CA THR A 209 1.70 -6.95 9.95
C THR A 209 1.15 -6.41 8.64
N GLY A 210 0.10 -7.00 8.16
CA GLY A 210 -0.61 -6.57 6.97
C GLY A 210 -1.69 -7.56 6.59
N PHE A 211 -2.63 -7.11 5.78
CA PHE A 211 -3.80 -7.87 5.38
C PHE A 211 -3.81 -8.12 3.87
N SER A 212 -4.19 -9.32 3.43
CA SER A 212 -4.34 -9.68 2.01
C SER A 212 -3.02 -9.46 1.25
N GLN A 213 -2.98 -8.68 0.16
CA GLN A 213 -1.72 -8.23 -0.47
C GLN A 213 -0.70 -7.77 0.58
N GLY A 214 -1.14 -7.01 1.58
CA GLY A 214 -0.28 -6.55 2.67
C GLY A 214 0.28 -7.67 3.53
N GLY A 215 -0.42 -8.78 3.68
CA GLY A 215 0.10 -9.97 4.35
C GLY A 215 1.32 -10.56 3.64
N GLN A 216 1.26 -10.63 2.31
CA GLN A 216 2.41 -11.03 1.48
C GLN A 216 3.56 -10.02 1.61
N VAL A 217 3.25 -8.72 1.51
CA VAL A 217 4.25 -7.64 1.65
C VAL A 217 4.89 -7.67 3.04
N ALA A 218 4.14 -7.96 4.12
CA ALA A 218 4.69 -8.06 5.48
C ALA A 218 5.74 -9.17 5.59
N MET A 219 5.51 -10.34 4.98
CA MET A 219 6.50 -11.42 4.96
C MET A 219 7.76 -11.03 4.19
N ALA A 220 7.61 -10.44 3.01
CA ALA A 220 8.73 -9.97 2.20
C ALA A 220 9.50 -8.82 2.87
N LEU A 221 8.79 -7.88 3.52
CA LEU A 221 9.39 -6.80 4.32
C LEU A 221 10.19 -7.37 5.49
N GLY A 222 9.67 -8.39 6.18
CA GLY A 222 10.38 -9.07 7.25
C GLY A 222 11.70 -9.67 6.78
N ARG A 223 11.72 -10.28 5.58
CA ARG A 223 12.94 -10.77 4.93
C ARG A 223 13.95 -9.65 4.68
N GLU A 224 13.51 -8.49 4.18
CA GLU A 224 14.38 -7.34 3.93
C GLU A 224 14.95 -6.76 5.24
N LEU A 225 14.10 -6.55 6.25
CA LEU A 225 14.53 -6.05 7.56
C LEU A 225 15.55 -6.98 8.25
N SER A 226 15.42 -8.29 8.04
CA SER A 226 16.33 -9.30 8.59
C SER A 226 17.74 -9.22 8.00
N ARG A 227 17.93 -8.54 6.86
CA ARG A 227 19.25 -8.27 6.28
C ARG A 227 20.04 -7.19 7.05
N GLY A 228 19.36 -6.45 7.93
CA GLY A 228 19.98 -5.46 8.82
C GLY A 228 20.53 -4.19 8.16
N ARG A 229 20.31 -4.01 6.85
CA ARG A 229 20.90 -2.91 6.06
C ARG A 229 20.36 -1.53 6.41
N ASP A 230 19.12 -1.47 6.91
CA ASP A 230 18.39 -0.23 7.20
C ASP A 230 18.49 0.20 8.67
N GLY A 231 19.26 -0.53 9.49
CA GLY A 231 19.41 -0.27 10.92
C GLY A 231 18.13 -0.46 11.73
N LEU A 232 17.11 -1.09 11.13
CA LEU A 232 15.87 -1.51 11.77
C LEU A 232 15.99 -2.97 12.22
N ARG A 233 15.22 -3.36 13.24
CA ARG A 233 15.24 -4.72 13.79
C ARG A 233 13.85 -5.31 13.77
N LEU A 234 13.66 -6.39 13.03
CA LEU A 234 12.41 -7.14 13.05
C LEU A 234 12.19 -7.81 14.41
N ARG A 235 11.00 -7.61 15.01
CA ARG A 235 10.63 -8.18 16.32
C ARG A 235 9.60 -9.29 16.21
N ALA A 236 8.65 -9.17 15.30
CA ALA A 236 7.63 -10.17 15.05
C ALA A 236 6.98 -9.96 13.66
N LEU A 237 6.42 -11.02 13.11
CA LEU A 237 5.67 -11.04 11.84
C LEU A 237 4.27 -11.61 12.08
N ALA A 238 3.24 -10.86 11.71
CA ALA A 238 1.84 -11.24 11.86
C ALA A 238 1.03 -10.97 10.59
N PRO A 239 1.34 -11.62 9.46
CA PRO A 239 0.54 -11.47 8.24
C PRO A 239 -0.86 -12.08 8.42
N MET A 240 -1.87 -11.41 7.85
CA MET A 240 -3.28 -11.82 7.87
C MET A 240 -3.75 -12.09 6.44
N ALA A 241 -4.24 -13.30 6.16
CA ALA A 241 -4.81 -13.73 4.87
C ALA A 241 -3.94 -13.32 3.66
N GLY A 242 -2.63 -13.52 3.73
CA GLY A 242 -1.72 -13.15 2.64
C GLY A 242 -1.65 -14.22 1.55
N PRO A 243 -1.64 -13.82 0.25
CA PRO A 243 -1.42 -14.73 -0.87
C PRO A 243 0.08 -15.10 -0.96
N HIS A 244 0.51 -16.02 -0.12
CA HIS A 244 1.92 -16.36 0.07
C HIS A 244 2.45 -17.39 -0.94
N ASP A 245 1.55 -18.11 -1.59
CA ASP A 245 1.85 -19.21 -2.51
C ASP A 245 1.04 -19.01 -3.80
N LEU A 246 1.59 -18.16 -4.67
CA LEU A 246 0.91 -17.78 -5.91
C LEU A 246 0.80 -18.96 -6.87
N LEU A 247 1.90 -19.71 -7.08
CA LEU A 247 1.95 -20.81 -8.04
C LEU A 247 1.24 -22.07 -7.53
N GLY A 248 1.31 -22.36 -6.22
CA GLY A 248 0.73 -23.59 -5.69
C GLY A 248 -0.72 -23.45 -5.23
N THR A 249 -1.13 -22.23 -4.86
CA THR A 249 -2.45 -22.00 -4.27
C THR A 249 -3.31 -21.01 -5.04
N GLU A 250 -2.83 -19.77 -5.29
CA GLU A 250 -3.67 -18.71 -5.86
C GLU A 250 -4.03 -18.97 -7.33
N PHE A 251 -3.05 -19.13 -8.19
CA PHE A 251 -3.30 -19.34 -9.62
C PHE A 251 -4.14 -20.59 -9.90
N PRO A 252 -3.88 -21.75 -9.29
CA PRO A 252 -4.79 -22.88 -9.37
C PRO A 252 -6.19 -22.57 -8.83
N GLY A 253 -6.29 -21.85 -7.70
CA GLY A 253 -7.55 -21.47 -7.05
C GLY A 253 -8.47 -20.66 -7.94
N LEU A 254 -7.92 -19.83 -8.84
CA LEU A 254 -8.67 -19.04 -9.82
C LEU A 254 -9.45 -19.92 -10.84
N THR A 255 -9.08 -21.18 -10.99
CA THR A 255 -9.65 -22.09 -12.02
C THR A 255 -10.32 -23.33 -11.44
N ASP A 256 -10.04 -23.70 -10.19
CA ASP A 256 -10.57 -24.91 -9.53
C ASP A 256 -11.73 -24.64 -8.54
N GLY A 257 -12.15 -23.37 -8.41
CA GLY A 257 -13.29 -22.96 -7.60
C GLY A 257 -12.98 -22.69 -6.12
N ARG A 258 -11.71 -22.70 -5.71
CA ARG A 258 -11.31 -22.30 -4.34
C ARG A 258 -11.34 -20.79 -4.14
N VAL A 259 -11.13 -20.02 -5.19
CA VAL A 259 -11.25 -18.56 -5.20
C VAL A 259 -12.61 -18.19 -5.80
N ASP A 260 -13.32 -17.23 -5.16
CA ASP A 260 -14.57 -16.70 -5.69
C ASP A 260 -14.36 -16.16 -7.11
N PRO A 261 -15.16 -16.55 -8.10
CA PRO A 261 -14.92 -16.17 -9.49
C PRO A 261 -14.92 -14.66 -9.75
N ARG A 262 -15.77 -13.88 -9.09
CA ARG A 262 -15.82 -12.41 -9.26
C ARG A 262 -14.60 -11.73 -8.68
N VAL A 263 -14.19 -12.19 -7.51
CA VAL A 263 -12.94 -11.74 -6.87
C VAL A 263 -11.75 -12.12 -7.74
N GLY A 264 -11.72 -13.34 -8.24
CA GLY A 264 -10.68 -13.81 -9.17
C GLY A 264 -10.59 -12.96 -10.44
N VAL A 265 -11.72 -12.54 -11.03
CA VAL A 265 -11.75 -11.63 -12.18
C VAL A 265 -11.10 -10.29 -11.85
N PHE A 266 -11.44 -9.70 -10.71
CA PHE A 266 -10.88 -8.43 -10.27
C PHE A 266 -9.35 -8.54 -10.08
N TYR A 267 -8.89 -9.55 -9.33
CA TYR A 267 -7.46 -9.74 -9.07
C TYR A 267 -6.66 -10.05 -10.33
N LEU A 268 -7.18 -10.90 -11.22
CA LEU A 268 -6.53 -11.21 -12.50
C LEU A 268 -6.42 -9.98 -13.39
N SER A 269 -7.50 -9.22 -13.54
CA SER A 269 -7.50 -8.00 -14.35
C SER A 269 -6.45 -7.02 -13.85
N TYR A 270 -6.42 -6.78 -12.54
CA TYR A 270 -5.46 -5.87 -11.93
C TYR A 270 -4.02 -6.40 -12.05
N PHE A 271 -3.80 -7.68 -11.75
CA PHE A 271 -2.48 -8.30 -11.84
C PHE A 271 -1.94 -8.22 -13.26
N LEU A 272 -2.70 -8.68 -14.25
CA LEU A 272 -2.25 -8.73 -15.64
C LEU A 272 -1.96 -7.35 -16.20
N THR A 273 -2.81 -6.36 -15.93
CA THR A 273 -2.59 -4.97 -16.39
C THR A 273 -1.40 -4.30 -15.71
N ALA A 274 -1.25 -4.49 -14.40
CA ALA A 274 -0.13 -3.90 -13.65
C ALA A 274 1.20 -4.58 -14.00
N GLN A 275 1.21 -5.92 -14.10
CA GLN A 275 2.42 -6.66 -14.43
C GLN A 275 2.85 -6.47 -15.89
N ASN A 276 1.91 -6.25 -16.83
CA ASN A 276 2.25 -5.92 -18.21
C ASN A 276 3.05 -4.61 -18.34
N ARG A 277 2.85 -3.66 -17.42
CA ARG A 277 3.64 -2.42 -17.37
C ARG A 277 5.08 -2.64 -16.90
N LEU A 278 5.34 -3.74 -16.20
CA LEU A 278 6.66 -4.10 -15.66
C LEU A 278 7.37 -5.14 -16.54
N HIS A 279 6.60 -6.06 -17.07
CA HIS A 279 7.04 -7.19 -17.87
C HIS A 279 6.17 -7.26 -19.13
N PRO A 280 6.72 -7.40 -20.33
CA PRO A 280 5.91 -7.43 -21.56
C PRO A 280 5.14 -8.75 -21.65
N LEU A 281 4.02 -8.85 -20.94
CA LEU A 281 3.17 -10.05 -20.93
C LEU A 281 2.40 -10.20 -22.26
N TYR A 282 1.93 -9.08 -22.79
CA TYR A 282 1.18 -8.97 -24.05
C TYR A 282 1.43 -7.61 -24.70
N LYS A 283 1.20 -7.52 -25.99
CA LYS A 283 1.31 -6.28 -26.77
C LYS A 283 -0.04 -5.61 -26.98
N ASP A 284 -1.07 -6.41 -27.18
CA ASP A 284 -2.46 -5.96 -27.35
C ASP A 284 -3.33 -6.59 -26.25
N PRO A 285 -4.12 -5.81 -25.50
CA PRO A 285 -5.05 -6.37 -24.53
C PRO A 285 -5.99 -7.45 -25.10
N ALA A 286 -6.31 -7.40 -26.40
CA ALA A 286 -7.13 -8.42 -27.07
C ALA A 286 -6.47 -9.82 -27.18
N GLU A 287 -5.15 -9.91 -26.99
CA GLU A 287 -4.47 -11.19 -26.85
C GLU A 287 -4.93 -11.93 -25.58
N VAL A 288 -5.17 -11.16 -24.51
CA VAL A 288 -5.47 -11.65 -23.15
C VAL A 288 -6.96 -11.64 -22.85
N PHE A 289 -7.60 -10.51 -23.09
CA PHE A 289 -8.97 -10.23 -22.67
C PHE A 289 -9.94 -10.33 -23.84
N ARG A 290 -11.10 -10.90 -23.60
CA ARG A 290 -12.19 -10.95 -24.61
C ARG A 290 -12.81 -9.57 -24.78
N ALA A 291 -13.42 -9.33 -25.94
CA ALA A 291 -14.33 -8.20 -26.12
C ALA A 291 -15.59 -8.38 -25.22
N PRO A 292 -16.12 -7.32 -24.63
CA PRO A 292 -15.68 -5.91 -24.78
C PRO A 292 -14.56 -5.50 -23.80
N TYR A 293 -14.12 -6.38 -22.89
CA TYR A 293 -13.23 -6.06 -21.76
C TYR A 293 -11.84 -5.60 -22.20
N ALA A 294 -11.31 -6.14 -23.30
CA ALA A 294 -10.01 -5.77 -23.85
C ALA A 294 -9.85 -4.25 -24.08
N GLN A 295 -10.95 -3.56 -24.40
CA GLN A 295 -10.93 -2.13 -24.70
C GLN A 295 -10.90 -1.24 -23.46
N ALA A 296 -11.34 -1.76 -22.30
CA ALA A 296 -11.57 -0.97 -21.09
C ALA A 296 -10.62 -1.33 -19.94
N VAL A 297 -10.19 -2.59 -19.85
CA VAL A 297 -9.57 -3.16 -18.65
C VAL A 297 -8.34 -2.38 -18.16
N GLU A 298 -7.47 -1.92 -19.06
CA GLU A 298 -6.27 -1.17 -18.66
C GLU A 298 -6.59 0.20 -18.07
N GLY A 299 -7.68 0.84 -18.52
CA GLY A 299 -8.17 2.12 -18.00
C GLY A 299 -8.83 2.01 -16.62
N LEU A 300 -9.38 0.84 -16.27
CA LEU A 300 -10.06 0.64 -14.99
C LEU A 300 -9.10 0.72 -13.79
N PHE A 301 -7.81 0.43 -13.99
CA PHE A 301 -6.79 0.40 -12.93
C PHE A 301 -5.81 1.57 -13.02
N ASP A 302 -6.33 2.77 -13.22
CA ASP A 302 -5.58 4.04 -13.25
C ASP A 302 -5.48 4.73 -11.87
N GLY A 303 -6.17 4.21 -10.87
CA GLY A 303 -6.23 4.74 -9.52
C GLY A 303 -7.35 5.76 -9.28
N SER A 304 -8.22 6.01 -10.26
CA SER A 304 -9.33 6.97 -10.15
C SER A 304 -10.72 6.31 -10.03
N HIS A 305 -10.85 5.06 -10.46
CA HIS A 305 -12.13 4.36 -10.48
C HIS A 305 -12.44 3.73 -9.12
N PRO A 306 -13.64 3.95 -8.55
CA PRO A 306 -14.11 3.21 -7.39
C PRO A 306 -14.18 1.70 -7.65
N VAL A 307 -13.87 0.89 -6.65
CA VAL A 307 -13.83 -0.58 -6.80
C VAL A 307 -15.15 -1.16 -7.31
N GLN A 308 -16.30 -0.63 -6.85
CA GLN A 308 -17.62 -1.05 -7.32
C GLN A 308 -17.82 -0.80 -8.81
N ASP A 309 -17.29 0.29 -9.37
CA ASP A 309 -17.40 0.61 -10.79
C ASP A 309 -16.50 -0.32 -11.62
N ILE A 310 -15.30 -0.63 -11.12
CA ILE A 310 -14.41 -1.61 -11.73
C ILE A 310 -15.08 -2.99 -11.77
N VAL A 311 -15.63 -3.46 -10.65
CA VAL A 311 -16.32 -4.76 -10.56
C VAL A 311 -17.55 -4.81 -11.47
N ALA A 312 -18.30 -3.71 -11.59
CA ALA A 312 -19.46 -3.64 -12.49
C ALA A 312 -19.07 -3.67 -13.98
N ALA A 313 -17.88 -3.18 -14.34
CA ALA A 313 -17.37 -3.18 -15.70
C ALA A 313 -16.75 -4.52 -16.14
N LEU A 314 -16.50 -5.44 -15.21
CA LEU A 314 -15.87 -6.72 -15.46
C LEU A 314 -16.91 -7.87 -15.47
N PRO A 315 -16.60 -9.02 -16.12
CA PRO A 315 -17.50 -10.16 -16.15
C PRO A 315 -17.56 -10.90 -14.80
N ALA A 316 -18.43 -11.90 -14.72
CA ALA A 316 -18.63 -12.68 -13.51
C ALA A 316 -17.55 -13.76 -13.29
N THR A 317 -16.88 -14.21 -14.36
CA THR A 317 -15.95 -15.34 -14.28
C THR A 317 -14.66 -15.10 -15.08
N PRO A 318 -13.51 -15.69 -14.67
CA PRO A 318 -12.27 -15.63 -15.45
C PRO A 318 -12.42 -16.17 -16.88
N ARG A 319 -13.29 -17.15 -17.10
CA ARG A 319 -13.57 -17.73 -18.42
C ARG A 319 -14.24 -16.73 -19.37
N GLU A 320 -15.07 -15.84 -18.85
CA GLU A 320 -15.70 -14.77 -19.63
C GLU A 320 -14.73 -13.62 -19.89
N LEU A 321 -13.75 -13.42 -19.00
CA LEU A 321 -12.74 -12.37 -19.11
C LEU A 321 -11.67 -12.72 -20.13
N LEU A 322 -11.13 -13.92 -20.06
CA LEU A 322 -9.91 -14.32 -20.74
C LEU A 322 -10.16 -15.00 -22.09
N THR A 323 -9.24 -14.81 -23.05
CA THR A 323 -9.19 -15.63 -24.24
C THR A 323 -8.89 -17.10 -23.88
N PRO A 324 -9.25 -18.10 -24.72
CA PRO A 324 -8.98 -19.50 -24.40
C PRO A 324 -7.51 -19.81 -24.15
N GLN A 325 -6.62 -19.17 -24.91
CA GLN A 325 -5.17 -19.31 -24.75
C GLN A 325 -4.69 -18.80 -23.39
N TRP A 326 -5.19 -17.64 -22.94
CA TRP A 326 -4.79 -17.06 -21.66
C TRP A 326 -5.46 -17.75 -20.47
N ALA A 327 -6.67 -18.28 -20.63
CA ALA A 327 -7.27 -19.13 -19.61
C ALA A 327 -6.42 -20.38 -19.34
N GLU A 328 -5.79 -20.96 -20.37
CA GLU A 328 -4.84 -22.06 -20.22
C GLU A 328 -3.52 -21.59 -19.60
N ASN A 329 -3.00 -20.43 -20.02
CA ASN A 329 -1.79 -19.86 -19.42
C ASN A 329 -1.95 -19.52 -17.93
N ILE A 330 -3.15 -19.07 -17.48
CA ILE A 330 -3.44 -18.89 -16.05
C ILE A 330 -3.43 -20.22 -15.29
N ARG A 331 -3.97 -21.29 -15.90
CA ARG A 331 -4.00 -22.63 -15.28
C ARG A 331 -2.61 -23.24 -15.16
N SER A 332 -1.76 -23.03 -16.15
CA SER A 332 -0.39 -23.54 -16.22
C SER A 332 0.55 -22.41 -16.69
N PRO A 333 0.96 -21.50 -15.79
CA PRO A 333 1.77 -20.34 -16.14
C PRO A 333 3.07 -20.71 -16.85
N HIS A 334 3.35 -20.03 -17.97
CA HIS A 334 4.59 -20.21 -18.73
C HIS A 334 5.06 -18.86 -19.32
N GLY A 335 6.28 -18.84 -19.88
CA GLY A 335 6.87 -17.62 -20.46
C GLY A 335 6.91 -16.45 -19.49
N ALA A 336 6.66 -15.25 -20.01
CA ALA A 336 6.73 -14.02 -19.23
C ALA A 336 5.75 -13.99 -18.04
N LEU A 337 4.58 -14.62 -18.14
CA LEU A 337 3.65 -14.73 -17.02
C LEU A 337 4.27 -15.53 -15.87
N LEU A 338 4.88 -16.70 -16.15
CA LEU A 338 5.54 -17.49 -15.11
C LEU A 338 6.68 -16.72 -14.44
N GLU A 339 7.45 -15.94 -15.20
CA GLU A 339 8.52 -15.11 -14.66
C GLU A 339 7.95 -14.00 -13.75
N ALA A 340 6.89 -13.32 -14.16
CA ALA A 340 6.22 -12.31 -13.36
C ALA A 340 5.62 -12.89 -12.06
N VAL A 341 4.99 -14.06 -12.13
CA VAL A 341 4.46 -14.74 -10.93
C VAL A 341 5.61 -15.15 -10.00
N ARG A 342 6.67 -15.78 -10.51
CA ARG A 342 7.83 -16.20 -9.70
C ARG A 342 8.56 -15.06 -9.03
N ALA A 343 8.62 -13.88 -9.67
CA ALA A 343 9.22 -12.70 -9.08
C ALA A 343 8.52 -12.23 -7.80
N ASN A 344 7.24 -12.61 -7.64
CA ASN A 344 6.37 -12.22 -6.55
C ASN A 344 6.00 -13.37 -5.60
N ASP A 345 6.41 -14.59 -5.92
CA ASP A 345 6.16 -15.80 -5.14
C ASP A 345 7.30 -16.07 -4.13
N GLY A 346 7.15 -17.12 -3.28
CA GLY A 346 8.20 -17.59 -2.38
C GLY A 346 8.57 -16.60 -1.28
N VAL A 347 7.66 -15.72 -0.88
CA VAL A 347 7.89 -14.71 0.19
C VAL A 347 8.16 -15.36 1.55
N CYS A 348 7.82 -16.61 1.74
CA CYS A 348 8.05 -17.39 2.97
C CYS A 348 9.28 -18.29 2.91
N ASP A 349 9.99 -18.37 1.77
CA ASP A 349 11.16 -19.22 1.59
C ASP A 349 12.44 -18.59 2.17
N TRP A 350 12.49 -18.46 3.50
CA TRP A 350 13.63 -17.93 4.24
C TRP A 350 13.52 -18.23 5.75
N LYS A 351 14.59 -17.97 6.50
CA LYS A 351 14.68 -18.22 7.95
C LYS A 351 14.56 -16.92 8.76
N PRO A 352 13.36 -16.52 9.23
CA PRO A 352 13.23 -15.43 10.19
C PRO A 352 13.84 -15.80 11.56
N ALA A 353 14.60 -14.85 12.14
CA ALA A 353 15.01 -14.93 13.53
C ALA A 353 13.90 -14.44 14.48
N ALA A 354 12.97 -13.64 13.99
CA ALA A 354 11.81 -13.16 14.72
C ALA A 354 10.66 -14.18 14.68
N PRO A 355 9.82 -14.27 15.71
CA PRO A 355 8.66 -15.14 15.72
C PRO A 355 7.64 -14.73 14.65
N VAL A 356 6.96 -15.74 14.08
CA VAL A 356 5.94 -15.61 13.04
C VAL A 356 4.65 -16.25 13.49
N ARG A 357 3.52 -15.54 13.31
CA ARG A 357 2.16 -16.09 13.36
C ARG A 357 1.43 -15.70 12.09
N LEU A 358 0.81 -16.67 11.45
CA LEU A 358 0.02 -16.50 10.24
C LEU A 358 -1.46 -16.55 10.64
N TYR A 359 -2.23 -15.55 10.28
CA TYR A 359 -3.66 -15.50 10.56
C TYR A 359 -4.43 -15.74 9.26
N ALA A 360 -5.40 -16.65 9.26
CA ALA A 360 -6.17 -17.01 8.08
C ALA A 360 -7.56 -17.52 8.48
N GLY A 361 -8.53 -17.47 7.58
CA GLY A 361 -9.86 -18.02 7.74
C GLY A 361 -10.06 -19.28 6.89
N ALA A 362 -10.63 -20.33 7.46
CA ALA A 362 -10.99 -21.51 6.69
C ALA A 362 -12.14 -21.26 5.71
N GLY A 363 -12.95 -20.20 5.94
CA GLY A 363 -14.02 -19.76 5.06
C GLY A 363 -13.61 -18.71 4.04
N ASP A 364 -12.32 -18.32 4.00
CA ASP A 364 -11.80 -17.30 3.09
C ASP A 364 -11.72 -17.86 1.66
N THR A 365 -12.53 -17.28 0.75
CA THR A 365 -12.57 -17.61 -0.68
C THR A 365 -11.88 -16.56 -1.56
N ASP A 366 -11.31 -15.51 -0.98
CA ASP A 366 -10.49 -14.55 -1.70
C ASP A 366 -9.01 -14.97 -1.69
N VAL A 367 -8.53 -15.35 -0.49
CA VAL A 367 -7.18 -15.88 -0.25
C VAL A 367 -7.29 -17.14 0.61
N PRO A 368 -7.43 -18.32 0.00
CA PRO A 368 -7.64 -19.57 0.72
C PRO A 368 -6.58 -19.83 1.78
N ILE A 369 -6.99 -20.36 2.95
CA ILE A 369 -6.11 -20.71 4.08
C ILE A 369 -4.92 -21.59 3.68
N ALA A 370 -5.00 -22.26 2.53
CA ALA A 370 -3.91 -23.04 1.95
C ALA A 370 -2.64 -22.21 1.75
N ASN A 371 -2.74 -20.91 1.42
CA ASN A 371 -1.61 -19.98 1.35
C ASN A 371 -0.83 -19.90 2.66
N SER A 372 -1.53 -19.71 3.77
CA SER A 372 -0.91 -19.65 5.09
C SER A 372 -0.32 -21.00 5.52
N ARG A 373 -0.93 -22.10 5.11
CA ARG A 373 -0.39 -23.46 5.36
C ARG A 373 0.87 -23.72 4.53
N ALA A 374 0.89 -23.32 3.27
CA ALA A 374 2.08 -23.40 2.41
C ALA A 374 3.22 -22.55 2.97
N CYS A 375 2.95 -21.32 3.38
CA CYS A 375 3.91 -20.43 4.05
C CYS A 375 4.48 -21.07 5.32
N ALA A 376 3.65 -21.66 6.18
CA ALA A 376 4.11 -22.36 7.38
C ALA A 376 5.01 -23.56 7.05
N ALA A 377 4.70 -24.30 5.96
CA ALA A 377 5.52 -25.41 5.47
C ALA A 377 6.88 -24.92 4.95
N ASP A 378 6.92 -23.80 4.22
CA ASP A 378 8.17 -23.19 3.74
C ASP A 378 9.06 -22.79 4.91
N LEU A 379 8.50 -22.07 5.88
CA LEU A 379 9.22 -21.69 7.10
C LEU A 379 9.74 -22.93 7.86
N ALA A 380 8.96 -24.01 7.90
CA ALA A 380 9.36 -25.26 8.56
C ALA A 380 10.56 -25.91 7.86
N ARG A 381 10.70 -25.84 6.52
CA ARG A 381 11.90 -26.29 5.80
C ARG A 381 13.17 -25.56 6.22
N HIS A 382 13.02 -24.33 6.72
CA HIS A 382 14.10 -23.52 7.29
C HIS A 382 14.25 -23.68 8.81
N GLY A 383 13.52 -24.64 9.43
CA GLY A 383 13.58 -24.92 10.87
C GLY A 383 12.80 -23.91 11.73
N VAL A 384 11.89 -23.14 11.13
CA VAL A 384 11.06 -22.17 11.85
C VAL A 384 9.62 -22.69 11.98
N ARG A 385 9.13 -22.77 13.20
CA ARG A 385 7.74 -23.16 13.47
C ARG A 385 6.86 -21.91 13.53
N ALA A 386 6.08 -21.68 12.48
CA ALA A 386 5.06 -20.65 12.44
C ALA A 386 3.69 -21.25 12.73
N LYS A 387 2.96 -20.62 13.66
CA LYS A 387 1.58 -21.04 13.96
C LYS A 387 0.63 -20.41 12.96
N VAL A 388 -0.20 -21.24 12.31
CA VAL A 388 -1.39 -20.77 11.57
C VAL A 388 -2.54 -20.66 12.58
N VAL A 389 -3.09 -19.46 12.73
CA VAL A 389 -4.23 -19.15 13.58
C VAL A 389 -5.46 -19.06 12.69
N ASP A 390 -6.24 -20.13 12.67
CA ASP A 390 -7.46 -20.24 11.90
C ASP A 390 -8.60 -19.47 12.59
N GLN A 391 -9.25 -18.56 11.86
CA GLN A 391 -10.36 -17.75 12.35
C GLN A 391 -11.72 -18.47 12.21
N GLY A 392 -11.72 -19.69 11.67
CA GLY A 392 -12.90 -20.54 11.53
C GLY A 392 -13.50 -20.60 10.13
N PRO A 393 -14.41 -21.58 9.93
CA PRO A 393 -15.02 -21.82 8.61
C PRO A 393 -16.05 -20.76 8.21
N ASP A 394 -16.51 -19.93 9.13
CA ASP A 394 -17.41 -18.79 8.92
C ASP A 394 -16.66 -17.46 8.77
N ALA A 395 -15.33 -17.48 8.78
CA ALA A 395 -14.51 -16.30 8.54
C ALA A 395 -14.19 -16.20 7.05
N ASP A 396 -14.92 -15.33 6.35
CA ASP A 396 -14.54 -14.86 5.03
C ASP A 396 -13.28 -13.98 5.08
N HIS A 397 -12.89 -13.40 3.95
CA HIS A 397 -11.68 -12.58 3.86
C HIS A 397 -11.70 -11.37 4.82
N THR A 398 -12.79 -10.62 4.83
CA THR A 398 -12.97 -9.45 5.70
C THR A 398 -13.06 -9.86 7.17
N ALA A 399 -13.86 -10.86 7.51
CA ALA A 399 -13.98 -11.37 8.87
C ALA A 399 -12.63 -11.91 9.39
N THR A 400 -11.81 -12.49 8.52
CA THR A 400 -10.45 -12.89 8.87
C THR A 400 -9.61 -11.70 9.36
N ALA A 401 -9.63 -10.57 8.66
CA ALA A 401 -8.94 -9.36 9.12
C ALA A 401 -9.50 -8.83 10.44
N VAL A 402 -10.82 -8.68 10.51
CA VAL A 402 -11.53 -8.12 11.67
C VAL A 402 -11.26 -8.93 12.94
N ARG A 403 -11.30 -10.27 12.85
CA ARG A 403 -11.04 -11.16 13.99
C ARG A 403 -9.56 -11.22 14.36
N SER A 404 -8.66 -11.12 13.36
CA SER A 404 -7.21 -11.24 13.57
C SER A 404 -6.58 -9.98 14.14
N ALA A 405 -6.98 -8.79 13.71
CA ALA A 405 -6.33 -7.54 14.06
C ALA A 405 -6.17 -7.32 15.58
N PRO A 406 -7.20 -7.48 16.43
CA PRO A 406 -7.04 -7.35 17.88
C PRO A 406 -6.18 -8.48 18.50
N GLN A 407 -6.14 -9.68 17.89
CA GLN A 407 -5.27 -10.77 18.31
C GLN A 407 -3.80 -10.44 18.02
N VAL A 408 -3.51 -9.84 16.87
CA VAL A 408 -2.16 -9.35 16.49
C VAL A 408 -1.68 -8.32 17.50
N VAL A 409 -2.52 -7.35 17.88
CA VAL A 409 -2.17 -6.34 18.91
C VAL A 409 -1.80 -7.01 20.22
N ARG A 410 -2.62 -7.94 20.70
CA ARG A 410 -2.36 -8.68 21.94
C ARG A 410 -1.07 -9.52 21.86
N TRP A 411 -0.82 -10.14 20.71
CA TRP A 411 0.39 -10.92 20.52
C TRP A 411 1.64 -10.05 20.48
N PHE A 412 1.60 -8.91 19.81
CA PHE A 412 2.72 -7.95 19.84
C PHE A 412 2.98 -7.40 21.25
N ASP A 413 1.94 -7.21 22.08
CA ASP A 413 2.10 -6.85 23.49
C ASP A 413 2.79 -7.96 24.27
N ALA A 414 2.45 -9.22 24.03
CA ALA A 414 3.10 -10.37 24.67
C ALA A 414 4.59 -10.47 24.29
N ILE A 415 4.93 -10.31 23.00
CA ILE A 415 6.32 -10.30 22.54
C ILE A 415 7.12 -9.17 23.19
N ARG A 416 6.55 -7.95 23.27
CA ARG A 416 7.20 -6.81 23.95
C ARG A 416 7.50 -7.09 25.41
N GLN A 417 6.66 -7.88 26.08
CA GLN A 417 6.81 -8.29 27.49
C GLN A 417 7.69 -9.53 27.65
N GLY A 418 8.35 -10.02 26.58
CA GLY A 418 9.21 -11.21 26.63
C GLY A 418 8.43 -12.53 26.72
N ARG A 419 7.12 -12.51 26.51
CA ARG A 419 6.26 -13.71 26.53
C ARG A 419 6.14 -14.24 25.10
N THR A 420 6.95 -15.25 24.77
CA THR A 420 6.88 -16.02 23.53
C THR A 420 5.95 -17.21 23.75
N GLY A 421 4.66 -17.07 23.48
CA GLY A 421 3.71 -18.16 23.50
C GLY A 421 3.29 -18.56 22.07
#